data_7f5078767b1fc0c9faf22aeb7ec3e5e2
#
_entry.id   7f5078767b1fc0c9faf22aeb7ec3e5e2
#
_cell.length_a   1.000
_cell.length_b   1.000
_cell.length_c   1.000
_cell.angle_alpha   90.00
_cell.angle_beta   90.00
_cell.angle_gamma   90.00
#
_symmetry.space_group_name_H-M   'P 1'
#
loop_
_entity.id
_entity.type
_entity.pdbx_description
1 polymer ?
#
loop_
_entity_poly.entity_id
_entity_poly.type
_entity_poly.pdbx_seq_one_letter_code
_entity_poly.pdbx_strand_id
1 'polypeptide(L)'
;VPNIKKEIISTIDIPSVIEAAKKHHIDGIMTLATDMPMRTVAAVVKELGLIGIQEETALKATNKAKMRLALQKENVPIPKFFKVSNVKEYQNAVKKFNMPFIVKPVDSSGSRGIFEVIDINNNQLIKQAYEYCRPFSRNGDVIVEEYMKGPEVSVETLSINGECHVIQITDKLTTGAPHFVEMAHSQPTRHSQK
;
A
#
# COMPACT_ATOMS: atom_id res chain seq x y z
N VAL A 1 -30.98 1.93 -8.35
CA VAL A 1 -30.97 3.40 -8.38
C VAL A 1 -31.20 3.80 -9.83
N PRO A 2 -32.31 4.44 -10.16
CA PRO A 2 -32.54 4.92 -11.51
C PRO A 2 -31.54 6.03 -11.83
N ASN A 3 -30.92 5.99 -13.01
CA ASN A 3 -29.97 6.96 -13.56
C ASN A 3 -28.46 6.72 -13.28
N ILE A 4 -28.04 5.54 -12.82
CA ILE A 4 -26.60 5.22 -12.84
C ILE A 4 -26.16 4.94 -14.27
N LYS A 5 -25.25 5.75 -14.77
CA LYS A 5 -24.53 5.47 -16.02
C LYS A 5 -23.37 4.51 -15.71
N LYS A 6 -23.21 3.49 -16.53
CA LYS A 6 -22.20 2.45 -16.35
C LYS A 6 -21.23 2.46 -17.52
N GLU A 7 -19.92 2.51 -17.20
CA GLU A 7 -18.85 2.28 -18.15
C GLU A 7 -18.13 0.97 -17.77
N ILE A 8 -17.77 0.16 -18.77
CA ILE A 8 -17.06 -1.11 -18.55
C ILE A 8 -15.61 -0.91 -18.95
N ILE A 9 -14.85 -0.29 -18.09
CA ILE A 9 -13.43 0.01 -18.25
C ILE A 9 -12.67 -0.40 -16.98
N SER A 10 -11.38 -0.71 -17.13
CA SER A 10 -10.54 -0.97 -15.97
C SER A 10 -10.33 0.32 -15.17
N THR A 11 -10.53 0.26 -13.86
CA THR A 11 -10.33 1.41 -12.96
C THR A 11 -8.88 1.91 -12.88
N ILE A 12 -7.94 1.17 -13.47
CA ILE A 12 -6.52 1.52 -13.56
C ILE A 12 -6.08 1.88 -14.99
N ASP A 13 -7.00 1.89 -15.93
CA ASP A 13 -6.79 2.41 -17.29
C ASP A 13 -7.05 3.92 -17.27
N ILE A 14 -6.00 4.68 -16.96
CA ILE A 14 -6.07 6.13 -16.78
C ILE A 14 -6.65 6.84 -18.02
N PRO A 15 -6.18 6.58 -19.25
CA PRO A 15 -6.74 7.25 -20.43
C PRO A 15 -8.25 7.01 -20.59
N SER A 16 -8.69 5.77 -20.52
CA SER A 16 -10.11 5.43 -20.68
C SER A 16 -10.99 6.02 -19.59
N VAL A 17 -10.51 6.07 -18.35
CA VAL A 17 -11.25 6.70 -17.24
C VAL A 17 -11.32 8.23 -17.41
N ILE A 18 -10.26 8.88 -17.89
CA ILE A 18 -10.28 10.32 -18.21
C ILE A 18 -11.32 10.62 -19.29
N GLU A 19 -11.35 9.85 -20.36
CA GLU A 19 -12.33 10.03 -21.45
C GLU A 19 -13.77 9.83 -20.96
N ALA A 20 -14.02 8.82 -20.13
CA ALA A 20 -15.32 8.61 -19.51
C ALA A 20 -15.72 9.77 -18.59
N ALA A 21 -14.77 10.28 -17.80
CA ALA A 21 -14.98 11.42 -16.92
C ALA A 21 -15.36 12.69 -17.70
N LYS A 22 -14.66 12.99 -18.80
CA LYS A 22 -14.98 14.09 -19.72
C LYS A 22 -16.37 13.93 -20.35
N LYS A 23 -16.66 12.73 -20.88
CA LYS A 23 -17.94 12.37 -21.49
C LYS A 23 -19.14 12.60 -20.57
N HIS A 24 -18.98 12.32 -19.28
CA HIS A 24 -20.05 12.43 -18.28
C HIS A 24 -20.06 13.74 -17.50
N HIS A 25 -19.14 14.67 -17.80
CA HIS A 25 -19.04 15.99 -17.15
C HIS A 25 -19.11 15.89 -15.62
N ILE A 26 -18.25 15.04 -15.03
CA ILE A 26 -18.27 14.80 -13.59
C ILE A 26 -17.72 15.99 -12.79
N ASP A 27 -18.27 16.22 -11.60
CA ASP A 27 -17.84 17.26 -10.65
C ASP A 27 -16.85 16.72 -9.60
N GLY A 28 -16.68 15.40 -9.52
CA GLY A 28 -15.78 14.75 -8.59
C GLY A 28 -15.58 13.28 -8.92
N ILE A 29 -14.54 12.70 -8.35
CA ILE A 29 -14.21 11.29 -8.54
C ILE A 29 -13.70 10.66 -7.23
N MET A 30 -14.11 9.43 -6.96
CA MET A 30 -13.65 8.66 -5.80
C MET A 30 -13.51 7.17 -6.15
N THR A 31 -12.80 6.44 -5.33
CA THR A 31 -12.72 4.98 -5.36
C THR A 31 -13.02 4.41 -3.98
N LEU A 32 -13.58 3.19 -3.95
CA LEU A 32 -13.93 2.47 -2.72
C LEU A 32 -13.29 1.09 -2.74
N ALA A 33 -12.94 0.59 -1.57
CA ALA A 33 -12.50 -0.78 -1.28
C ALA A 33 -11.19 -1.23 -1.96
N THR A 34 -10.44 -0.35 -2.62
CA THR A 34 -9.15 -0.71 -3.24
C THR A 34 -8.24 0.50 -3.44
N ASP A 35 -6.93 0.32 -3.26
CA ASP A 35 -5.92 1.39 -3.30
C ASP A 35 -5.49 1.76 -4.73
N MET A 36 -5.48 0.78 -5.62
CA MET A 36 -4.86 0.92 -6.94
C MET A 36 -5.48 2.02 -7.82
N PRO A 37 -6.81 2.21 -7.83
CA PRO A 37 -7.43 3.28 -8.61
C PRO A 37 -7.11 4.70 -8.12
N MET A 38 -6.51 4.88 -6.95
CA MET A 38 -6.15 6.21 -6.44
C MET A 38 -5.22 6.99 -7.38
N ARG A 39 -4.37 6.29 -8.14
CA ARG A 39 -3.54 6.94 -9.18
C ARG A 39 -4.38 7.45 -10.35
N THR A 40 -5.41 6.71 -10.71
CA THR A 40 -6.38 7.10 -11.73
C THR A 40 -7.22 8.28 -11.26
N VAL A 41 -7.71 8.22 -10.01
CA VAL A 41 -8.42 9.34 -9.38
C VAL A 41 -7.58 10.62 -9.45
N ALA A 42 -6.31 10.55 -9.04
CA ALA A 42 -5.41 11.71 -9.07
C ALA A 42 -5.17 12.25 -10.49
N ALA A 43 -5.04 11.37 -11.48
CA ALA A 43 -4.86 11.77 -12.86
C ALA A 43 -6.10 12.47 -13.43
N VAL A 44 -7.31 11.96 -13.12
CA VAL A 44 -8.59 12.61 -13.52
C VAL A 44 -8.76 13.96 -12.83
N VAL A 45 -8.47 14.04 -11.53
CA VAL A 45 -8.49 15.28 -10.74
C VAL A 45 -7.62 16.35 -11.40
N LYS A 46 -6.39 16.00 -11.77
CA LYS A 46 -5.45 16.90 -12.44
C LYS A 46 -5.94 17.32 -13.82
N GLU A 47 -6.37 16.36 -14.62
CA GLU A 47 -6.78 16.60 -16.02
C GLU A 47 -8.04 17.50 -16.14
N LEU A 48 -9.00 17.33 -15.21
CA LEU A 48 -10.25 18.08 -15.21
C LEU A 48 -10.24 19.30 -14.28
N GLY A 49 -9.15 19.53 -13.54
CA GLY A 49 -9.08 20.65 -12.59
C GLY A 49 -10.01 20.48 -11.38
N LEU A 50 -10.30 19.24 -10.97
CA LEU A 50 -11.17 18.94 -9.85
C LEU A 50 -10.46 19.08 -8.50
N ILE A 51 -11.23 19.16 -7.43
CA ILE A 51 -10.70 19.07 -6.06
C ILE A 51 -10.43 17.61 -5.74
N GLY A 52 -9.22 17.30 -5.26
CA GLY A 52 -8.86 15.94 -4.86
C GLY A 52 -7.36 15.74 -4.65
N ILE A 53 -6.99 14.47 -4.51
CA ILE A 53 -5.60 14.06 -4.26
C ILE A 53 -4.69 14.33 -5.46
N GLN A 54 -3.48 14.79 -5.19
CA GLN A 54 -2.47 15.00 -6.23
C GLN A 54 -1.76 13.68 -6.63
N GLU A 55 -1.27 13.60 -7.87
CA GLU A 55 -0.60 12.39 -8.40
C GLU A 55 0.60 11.94 -7.56
N GLU A 56 1.41 12.88 -7.06
CA GLU A 56 2.55 12.55 -6.21
C GLU A 56 2.11 11.93 -4.88
N THR A 57 1.04 12.46 -4.28
CA THR A 57 0.47 11.93 -3.04
C THR A 57 -0.15 10.55 -3.26
N ALA A 58 -0.92 10.37 -4.34
CA ALA A 58 -1.49 9.07 -4.71
C ALA A 58 -0.39 8.02 -4.93
N LEU A 59 0.73 8.40 -5.55
CA LEU A 59 1.87 7.52 -5.75
C LEU A 59 2.56 7.16 -4.43
N LYS A 60 2.76 8.12 -3.52
CA LYS A 60 3.29 7.86 -2.18
C LYS A 60 2.38 6.93 -1.37
N ALA A 61 1.06 7.12 -1.45
CA ALA A 61 0.08 6.30 -0.75
C ALA A 61 -0.02 4.86 -1.29
N THR A 62 0.27 4.63 -2.58
CA THR A 62 0.10 3.33 -3.24
C THR A 62 1.42 2.61 -3.58
N ASN A 63 2.56 3.15 -3.16
CA ASN A 63 3.88 2.53 -3.31
C ASN A 63 4.61 2.52 -1.98
N LYS A 64 4.77 1.33 -1.40
CA LYS A 64 5.33 1.15 -0.05
C LYS A 64 6.71 1.77 0.13
N ALA A 65 7.59 1.67 -0.87
CA ALA A 65 8.92 2.26 -0.78
C ALA A 65 8.87 3.80 -0.77
N LYS A 66 8.03 4.39 -1.62
CA LYS A 66 7.84 5.85 -1.65
C LYS A 66 7.14 6.36 -0.38
N MET A 67 6.18 5.57 0.15
CA MET A 67 5.56 5.85 1.44
C MET A 67 6.60 5.89 2.56
N ARG A 68 7.46 4.87 2.66
CA ARG A 68 8.52 4.82 3.68
C ARG A 68 9.46 6.02 3.58
N LEU A 69 9.89 6.39 2.37
CA LEU A 69 10.75 7.56 2.17
C LEU A 69 10.05 8.86 2.58
N ALA A 70 8.76 9.00 2.28
CA ALA A 70 7.99 10.17 2.68
C ALA A 70 7.86 10.27 4.22
N LEU A 71 7.52 9.17 4.88
CA LEU A 71 7.41 9.11 6.35
C LEU A 71 8.77 9.35 7.03
N GLN A 72 9.86 8.78 6.46
CA GLN A 72 11.22 9.00 6.97
C GLN A 72 11.64 10.47 6.91
N LYS A 73 11.31 11.15 5.82
CA LYS A 73 11.60 12.57 5.64
C LYS A 73 10.95 13.45 6.73
N GLU A 74 9.76 13.05 7.16
CA GLU A 74 9.00 13.76 8.20
C GLU A 74 9.28 13.21 9.62
N ASN A 75 10.33 12.38 9.79
CA ASN A 75 10.74 11.77 11.06
C ASN A 75 9.63 10.92 11.74
N VAL A 76 8.70 10.38 10.97
CA VAL A 76 7.72 9.42 11.48
C VAL A 76 8.43 8.08 11.74
N PRO A 77 8.23 7.44 12.91
CA PRO A 77 8.79 6.12 13.19
C PRO A 77 8.34 5.08 12.15
N ILE A 78 9.31 4.42 11.52
CA ILE A 78 9.07 3.38 10.51
C ILE A 78 10.01 2.20 10.74
N PRO A 79 9.68 0.98 10.27
CA PRO A 79 10.62 -0.13 10.28
C PRO A 79 11.82 0.16 9.37
N LYS A 80 12.97 -0.42 9.68
CA LYS A 80 14.11 -0.44 8.76
C LYS A 80 13.69 -1.08 7.45
N PHE A 81 14.01 -0.47 6.33
CA PHE A 81 13.60 -0.96 5.03
C PHE A 81 14.62 -0.72 3.93
N PHE A 82 14.54 -1.52 2.87
CA PHE A 82 15.29 -1.33 1.62
C PHE A 82 14.38 -1.64 0.43
N LYS A 83 14.25 -0.71 -0.50
CA LYS A 83 13.70 -0.98 -1.83
C LYS A 83 14.76 -1.66 -2.65
N VAL A 84 14.40 -2.72 -3.37
CA VAL A 84 15.31 -3.46 -4.24
C VAL A 84 14.64 -3.77 -5.58
N SER A 85 15.40 -3.65 -6.65
CA SER A 85 14.93 -3.83 -8.02
C SER A 85 15.53 -5.06 -8.72
N ASN A 86 16.60 -5.62 -8.14
CA ASN A 86 17.30 -6.77 -8.69
C ASN A 86 17.89 -7.66 -7.60
N VAL A 87 18.32 -8.86 -7.99
CA VAL A 87 18.87 -9.88 -7.07
C VAL A 87 20.09 -9.37 -6.30
N LYS A 88 20.97 -8.59 -6.94
CA LYS A 88 22.20 -8.08 -6.29
C LYS A 88 21.86 -7.09 -5.18
N GLU A 89 20.93 -6.18 -5.44
CA GLU A 89 20.43 -5.24 -4.43
C GLU A 89 19.74 -5.99 -3.29
N TYR A 90 18.95 -7.02 -3.62
CA TYR A 90 18.28 -7.86 -2.62
C TYR A 90 19.29 -8.55 -1.70
N GLN A 91 20.30 -9.21 -2.27
CA GLN A 91 21.38 -9.86 -1.49
C GLN A 91 22.13 -8.87 -0.59
N ASN A 92 22.32 -7.63 -1.04
CA ASN A 92 22.95 -6.59 -0.23
C ASN A 92 22.03 -6.07 0.88
N ALA A 93 20.72 -5.99 0.61
CA ALA A 93 19.71 -5.54 1.58
C ALA A 93 19.57 -6.56 2.71
N VAL A 94 19.42 -7.85 2.41
CA VAL A 94 19.19 -8.88 3.44
C VAL A 94 20.36 -8.99 4.43
N LYS A 95 21.60 -8.75 3.99
CA LYS A 95 22.77 -8.70 4.87
C LYS A 95 22.73 -7.58 5.92
N LYS A 96 21.83 -6.64 5.77
CA LYS A 96 21.63 -5.53 6.72
C LYS A 96 20.69 -5.88 7.87
N PHE A 97 20.06 -7.06 7.83
CA PHE A 97 19.16 -7.55 8.87
C PHE A 97 19.87 -8.64 9.70
N ASN A 98 19.67 -8.56 11.01
CA ASN A 98 20.13 -9.54 12.01
C ASN A 98 18.95 -10.17 12.76
N MET A 99 17.73 -9.98 12.28
CA MET A 99 16.48 -10.47 12.82
C MET A 99 15.51 -10.82 11.67
N PRO A 100 14.41 -11.52 11.92
CA PRO A 100 13.40 -11.80 10.90
C PRO A 100 12.96 -10.54 10.16
N PHE A 101 12.69 -10.70 8.86
CA PHE A 101 12.27 -9.61 8.00
C PHE A 101 11.16 -10.05 7.04
N ILE A 102 10.44 -9.07 6.52
CA ILE A 102 9.38 -9.26 5.52
C ILE A 102 9.89 -8.83 4.15
N VAL A 103 9.58 -9.62 3.13
CA VAL A 103 9.72 -9.26 1.73
C VAL A 103 8.33 -9.12 1.13
N LYS A 104 8.08 -8.03 0.42
CA LYS A 104 6.78 -7.81 -0.22
C LYS A 104 6.90 -6.91 -1.46
N PRO A 105 5.98 -7.00 -2.43
CA PRO A 105 5.97 -6.10 -3.58
C PRO A 105 5.70 -4.67 -3.13
N VAL A 106 6.30 -3.69 -3.84
CA VAL A 106 6.14 -2.27 -3.48
C VAL A 106 4.73 -1.73 -3.74
N ASP A 107 3.97 -2.33 -4.66
CA ASP A 107 2.73 -1.78 -5.22
C ASP A 107 1.58 -2.79 -5.34
N SER A 108 1.57 -3.82 -4.51
CA SER A 108 0.46 -4.76 -4.34
C SER A 108 -0.27 -4.54 -3.02
N SER A 109 -1.55 -4.89 -2.94
CA SER A 109 -2.42 -4.80 -1.76
C SER A 109 -3.06 -6.15 -1.43
N GLY A 110 -3.77 -6.24 -0.29
CA GLY A 110 -4.48 -7.46 0.12
C GLY A 110 -3.56 -8.63 0.43
N SER A 111 -2.45 -8.39 1.09
CA SER A 111 -1.45 -9.39 1.52
C SER A 111 -0.84 -10.26 0.41
N ARG A 112 -1.06 -9.90 -0.85
CA ARG A 112 -0.54 -10.66 -2.01
C ARG A 112 0.96 -10.46 -2.16
N GLY A 113 1.69 -11.58 -2.23
CA GLY A 113 3.14 -11.58 -2.42
C GLY A 113 3.93 -11.15 -1.19
N ILE A 114 3.41 -11.36 0.01
CA ILE A 114 4.15 -11.16 1.27
C ILE A 114 4.85 -12.46 1.64
N PHE A 115 6.10 -12.35 2.08
CA PHE A 115 6.88 -13.49 2.55
C PHE A 115 7.69 -13.10 3.80
N GLU A 116 7.52 -13.87 4.87
CA GLU A 116 8.31 -13.73 6.10
C GLU A 116 9.56 -14.61 6.06
N VAL A 117 10.72 -14.01 6.26
CA VAL A 117 11.98 -14.72 6.42
C VAL A 117 12.30 -14.80 7.91
N ILE A 118 11.95 -15.93 8.52
CA ILE A 118 12.14 -16.18 9.95
C ILE A 118 13.57 -16.63 10.31
N ASP A 119 14.23 -17.32 9.38
CA ASP A 119 15.61 -17.77 9.53
C ASP A 119 16.51 -17.04 8.53
N ILE A 120 17.23 -16.06 9.03
CA ILE A 120 18.15 -15.22 8.25
C ILE A 120 19.43 -15.95 7.81
N ASN A 121 19.68 -17.16 8.29
CA ASN A 121 20.81 -17.98 7.88
C ASN A 121 20.42 -18.99 6.79
N ASN A 122 19.14 -19.14 6.51
CA ASN A 122 18.63 -20.03 5.48
C ASN A 122 18.63 -19.35 4.09
N ASN A 123 19.73 -19.52 3.35
CA ASN A 123 19.90 -18.94 2.02
C ASN A 123 18.81 -19.36 1.02
N GLN A 124 18.29 -20.59 1.15
CA GLN A 124 17.20 -21.06 0.29
C GLN A 124 15.90 -20.30 0.58
N LEU A 125 15.55 -20.13 1.85
CA LEU A 125 14.38 -19.35 2.28
C LEU A 125 14.47 -17.90 1.80
N ILE A 126 15.65 -17.29 1.96
CA ILE A 126 15.93 -15.92 1.49
C ILE A 126 15.71 -15.82 -0.03
N LYS A 127 16.24 -16.76 -0.81
CA LYS A 127 16.05 -16.77 -2.27
C LYS A 127 14.58 -16.94 -2.65
N GLN A 128 13.89 -17.89 -2.03
CA GLN A 128 12.46 -18.13 -2.24
C GLN A 128 11.61 -16.89 -1.96
N ALA A 129 11.90 -16.13 -0.93
CA ALA A 129 11.19 -14.90 -0.58
C ALA A 129 11.23 -13.89 -1.74
N TYR A 130 12.37 -13.66 -2.35
CA TYR A 130 12.51 -12.75 -3.48
C TYR A 130 11.77 -13.25 -4.72
N GLU A 131 11.97 -14.52 -5.08
CA GLU A 131 11.35 -15.15 -6.25
C GLU A 131 9.83 -15.20 -6.13
N TYR A 132 9.31 -15.43 -4.92
CA TYR A 132 7.87 -15.42 -4.66
C TYR A 132 7.27 -14.01 -4.73
N CYS A 133 7.90 -13.01 -4.12
CA CYS A 133 7.30 -11.68 -4.00
C CYS A 133 7.35 -10.86 -5.30
N ARG A 134 8.43 -11.01 -6.07
CA ARG A 134 8.69 -10.20 -7.27
C ARG A 134 7.58 -10.21 -8.33
N PRO A 135 6.97 -11.36 -8.69
CA PRO A 135 5.91 -11.42 -9.71
C PRO A 135 4.64 -10.63 -9.34
N PHE A 136 4.44 -10.33 -8.06
CA PHE A 136 3.29 -9.54 -7.61
C PHE A 136 3.51 -8.03 -7.71
N SER A 137 4.72 -7.59 -8.04
CA SER A 137 5.00 -6.18 -8.32
C SER A 137 4.93 -5.91 -9.82
N ARG A 138 4.40 -4.76 -10.22
CA ARG A 138 4.22 -4.38 -11.63
C ARG A 138 5.51 -4.22 -12.39
N ASN A 139 6.55 -3.72 -11.72
CA ASN A 139 7.88 -3.53 -12.29
C ASN A 139 8.94 -4.47 -11.70
N GLY A 140 8.51 -5.43 -10.87
CA GLY A 140 9.40 -6.36 -10.19
C GLY A 140 10.18 -5.80 -9.00
N ASP A 141 9.86 -4.58 -8.56
CA ASP A 141 10.45 -4.01 -7.36
C ASP A 141 9.84 -4.63 -6.10
N VAL A 142 10.67 -4.97 -5.13
CA VAL A 142 10.21 -5.42 -3.82
C VAL A 142 10.80 -4.52 -2.72
N ILE A 143 10.17 -4.56 -1.55
CA ILE A 143 10.69 -3.93 -0.34
C ILE A 143 11.02 -5.02 0.67
N VAL A 144 12.19 -4.90 1.30
CA VAL A 144 12.62 -5.73 2.43
C VAL A 144 12.48 -4.87 3.67
N GLU A 145 11.71 -5.31 4.64
CA GLU A 145 11.41 -4.55 5.86
C GLU A 145 11.64 -5.39 7.11
N GLU A 146 12.04 -4.74 8.18
CA GLU A 146 12.04 -5.32 9.52
C GLU A 146 10.64 -5.86 9.86
N TYR A 147 10.61 -7.09 10.41
CA TYR A 147 9.37 -7.67 10.90
C TYR A 147 9.00 -7.09 12.27
N MET A 148 8.01 -6.23 12.30
CA MET A 148 7.50 -5.66 13.53
C MET A 148 6.51 -6.63 14.20
N LYS A 149 6.78 -6.99 15.45
CA LYS A 149 5.88 -7.81 16.27
C LYS A 149 5.00 -6.91 17.14
N GLY A 150 3.73 -7.22 17.19
CA GLY A 150 2.78 -6.47 18.02
C GLY A 150 1.34 -6.63 17.53
N PRO A 151 0.38 -6.03 18.25
CA PRO A 151 -0.99 -5.95 17.77
C PRO A 151 -1.07 -5.05 16.52
N GLU A 152 -1.95 -5.42 15.61
CA GLU A 152 -2.17 -4.67 14.38
C GLU A 152 -3.48 -3.88 14.48
N VAL A 153 -3.43 -2.61 14.09
CA VAL A 153 -4.59 -1.73 14.03
C VAL A 153 -4.72 -1.09 12.66
N SER A 154 -5.94 -0.78 12.27
CA SER A 154 -6.25 0.13 11.18
C SER A 154 -6.65 1.49 11.78
N VAL A 155 -6.19 2.58 11.15
CA VAL A 155 -6.55 3.94 11.55
C VAL A 155 -7.24 4.61 10.38
N GLU A 156 -8.55 4.79 10.51
CA GLU A 156 -9.37 5.48 9.52
C GLU A 156 -9.28 6.98 9.73
N THR A 157 -8.92 7.70 8.68
CA THR A 157 -8.73 9.14 8.74
C THR A 157 -9.42 9.86 7.59
N LEU A 158 -9.78 11.11 7.83
CA LEU A 158 -10.23 12.05 6.80
C LEU A 158 -9.38 13.31 6.86
N SER A 159 -8.77 13.68 5.73
CA SER A 159 -7.98 14.90 5.64
C SER A 159 -8.75 15.97 4.86
N ILE A 160 -8.92 17.14 5.47
CA ILE A 160 -9.64 18.28 4.88
C ILE A 160 -8.76 19.53 5.05
N ASN A 161 -8.48 20.22 3.97
CA ASN A 161 -7.67 21.44 3.96
C ASN A 161 -6.32 21.30 4.68
N GLY A 162 -5.67 20.12 4.58
CA GLY A 162 -4.39 19.85 5.22
C GLY A 162 -4.47 19.40 6.67
N GLU A 163 -5.65 19.37 7.28
CA GLU A 163 -5.89 18.86 8.64
C GLU A 163 -6.36 17.40 8.58
N CYS A 164 -5.71 16.53 9.35
CA CYS A 164 -6.01 15.11 9.43
C CYS A 164 -6.88 14.81 10.66
N HIS A 165 -8.10 14.33 10.41
CA HIS A 165 -9.04 13.92 11.46
C HIS A 165 -9.04 12.41 11.58
N VAL A 166 -8.69 11.86 12.73
CA VAL A 166 -8.82 10.42 13.04
C VAL A 166 -10.29 10.13 13.33
N ILE A 167 -10.90 9.31 12.49
CA ILE A 167 -12.32 8.93 12.61
C ILE A 167 -12.46 7.73 13.53
N GLN A 168 -11.62 6.70 13.33
CA GLN A 168 -11.70 5.45 14.07
C GLN A 168 -10.35 4.75 14.13
N ILE A 169 -10.12 4.00 15.22
CA ILE A 169 -9.04 3.03 15.35
C ILE A 169 -9.67 1.67 15.54
N THR A 170 -9.29 0.71 14.70
CA THR A 170 -9.88 -0.63 14.61
C THR A 170 -8.83 -1.69 14.90
N ASP A 171 -9.08 -2.60 15.81
CA ASP A 171 -8.22 -3.76 16.03
C ASP A 171 -8.35 -4.71 14.83
N LYS A 172 -7.21 -5.19 14.31
CA LYS A 172 -7.17 -6.16 13.23
C LYS A 172 -6.75 -7.52 13.76
N LEU A 173 -7.57 -8.53 13.47
CA LEU A 173 -7.21 -9.93 13.65
C LEU A 173 -6.77 -10.50 12.30
N THR A 174 -5.53 -10.97 12.22
CA THR A 174 -4.98 -11.61 11.03
C THR A 174 -4.60 -13.06 11.31
N THR A 175 -4.46 -13.86 10.25
CA THR A 175 -3.95 -15.24 10.38
C THR A 175 -2.49 -15.29 10.84
N GLY A 176 -1.75 -14.17 10.78
CA GLY A 176 -0.31 -14.17 10.88
C GLY A 176 0.35 -14.84 9.67
N ALA A 177 1.64 -15.17 9.83
CA ALA A 177 2.39 -15.86 8.79
C ALA A 177 1.77 -17.23 8.46
N PRO A 178 1.90 -17.68 7.21
CA PRO A 178 2.60 -17.05 6.10
C PRO A 178 1.74 -16.11 5.25
N HIS A 179 0.43 -16.02 5.49
CA HIS A 179 -0.50 -15.38 4.56
C HIS A 179 -0.97 -13.99 4.98
N PHE A 180 -0.92 -13.65 6.27
CA PHE A 180 -1.33 -12.35 6.83
C PHE A 180 -2.73 -11.89 6.36
N VAL A 181 -3.67 -12.84 6.26
CA VAL A 181 -5.05 -12.56 5.82
C VAL A 181 -5.81 -11.91 6.97
N GLU A 182 -6.53 -10.83 6.67
CA GLU A 182 -7.44 -10.21 7.62
C GLU A 182 -8.65 -11.10 7.87
N MET A 183 -8.87 -11.49 9.12
CA MET A 183 -9.93 -12.39 9.55
C MET A 183 -11.11 -11.66 10.21
N ALA A 184 -10.82 -10.62 10.97
CA ALA A 184 -11.83 -9.85 11.67
C ALA A 184 -11.34 -8.46 12.05
N HIS A 185 -12.30 -7.57 12.27
CA HIS A 185 -12.10 -6.22 12.80
C HIS A 185 -12.94 -6.06 14.08
N SER A 186 -12.40 -5.33 15.06
CA SER A 186 -13.12 -4.98 16.28
C SER A 186 -13.03 -3.48 16.55
N GLN A 187 -14.17 -2.87 16.79
CA GLN A 187 -14.30 -1.44 17.10
C GLN A 187 -15.09 -1.26 18.40
N PRO A 188 -14.73 -0.26 19.23
CA PRO A 188 -13.49 0.52 19.20
C PRO A 188 -12.27 -0.34 19.53
N THR A 189 -11.05 0.19 19.26
CA THR A 189 -9.81 -0.49 19.66
C THR A 189 -9.76 -0.74 21.17
N ARG A 190 -9.21 -1.88 21.57
CA ARG A 190 -8.93 -2.22 22.97
C ARG A 190 -7.59 -1.66 23.46
N HIS A 191 -6.77 -1.14 22.54
CA HIS A 191 -5.49 -0.57 22.88
C HIS A 191 -5.67 0.84 23.41
N SER A 192 -4.96 1.16 24.52
CA SER A 192 -5.01 2.50 25.11
C SER A 192 -4.39 3.53 24.13
N GLN A 193 -5.09 4.63 23.95
CA GLN A 193 -4.51 5.82 23.34
C GLN A 193 -3.48 6.42 24.33
N LYS A 194 -2.21 6.15 24.11
CA LYS A 194 -1.10 6.84 24.82
C LYS A 194 -0.27 7.62 23.85
#